data_11d0e2a0e48f925ecf38eafd6c359f84
#
_entry.id   11d0e2a0e48f925ecf38eafd6c359f84
#
_cell.length_a   1.000
_cell.length_b   1.000
_cell.length_c   1.000
_cell.angle_alpha   90.00
_cell.angle_beta   90.00
_cell.angle_gamma   90.00
#
_symmetry.space_group_name_H-M   'P 1'
#
loop_
_entity.id
_entity.type
_entity.pdbx_description
1 polymer ?
#
loop_
_entity_poly.entity_id
_entity_poly.type
_entity_poly.pdbx_seq_one_letter_code
_entity_poly.pdbx_strand_id
1 'polypeptide(L)'
;MGKIIALANQKGGVGKTTTSINLAASLATLEKKVLIVDADPQANASSGLGVDLNEVECSLYECIIDGAGVRDAMYTTDIGTLDIIPSHIDLVGAEIEMLNLPQRERVIKKILEPVRDEYDYILIDCSPSLGLITVNALTAADSVIIPVQCEYFALEGISKLLNTIRIIKSKLNPQLEIEGFLLTMYDSRLRLARQIYDEVKRHFQELVFKTVIQSNVKLSEAPSHGLPVILYDADSTGTKNHLALAREIINKN
;
A
#
# COMPACT_ATOMS: atom_id res chain seq x y z
N MET A 1 -8.90 -15.84 7.75
CA MET A 1 -9.14 -15.10 6.48
C MET A 1 -8.21 -13.91 6.47
N GLY A 2 -7.31 -13.85 5.48
CA GLY A 2 -6.32 -12.78 5.39
C GLY A 2 -6.94 -11.40 5.28
N LYS A 3 -6.35 -10.42 5.94
CA LYS A 3 -6.81 -9.03 5.91
C LYS A 3 -6.20 -8.29 4.72
N ILE A 4 -7.04 -7.74 3.85
CA ILE A 4 -6.61 -6.96 2.68
C ILE A 4 -6.62 -5.48 3.05
N ILE A 5 -5.46 -4.82 2.96
CA ILE A 5 -5.29 -3.40 3.29
C ILE A 5 -4.76 -2.66 2.06
N ALA A 6 -5.50 -1.68 1.56
CA ALA A 6 -5.00 -0.79 0.51
C ALA A 6 -4.22 0.39 1.12
N LEU A 7 -3.13 0.78 0.47
CA LEU A 7 -2.41 2.02 0.80
C LEU A 7 -2.71 3.05 -0.28
N ALA A 8 -3.53 4.04 0.01
CA ALA A 8 -4.04 4.98 -0.97
C ALA A 8 -3.94 6.44 -0.53
N ASN A 9 -3.51 7.29 -1.44
CA ASN A 9 -3.63 8.75 -1.36
C ASN A 9 -3.47 9.33 -2.77
N GLN A 10 -4.31 10.33 -3.11
CA GLN A 10 -4.27 11.00 -4.41
C GLN A 10 -2.98 11.81 -4.62
N LYS A 11 -2.34 12.26 -3.54
CA LYS A 11 -1.08 13.01 -3.62
C LYS A 11 0.08 12.04 -3.88
N GLY A 12 0.89 12.32 -4.89
CA GLY A 12 2.16 11.65 -5.12
C GLY A 12 3.19 12.01 -4.05
N GLY A 13 4.17 11.12 -3.82
CA GLY A 13 5.28 11.39 -2.92
C GLY A 13 4.96 11.39 -1.42
N VAL A 14 3.77 10.96 -0.99
CA VAL A 14 3.40 10.90 0.45
C VAL A 14 3.90 9.65 1.18
N GLY A 15 4.69 8.80 0.53
CA GLY A 15 5.26 7.59 1.12
C GLY A 15 4.35 6.37 1.09
N LYS A 16 3.40 6.26 0.13
CA LYS A 16 2.58 5.04 -0.07
C LYS A 16 3.47 3.82 -0.26
N THR A 17 4.21 3.77 -1.34
CA THR A 17 5.09 2.65 -1.70
C THR A 17 6.15 2.37 -0.63
N THR A 18 6.78 3.42 -0.09
CA THR A 18 7.72 3.27 1.03
C THR A 18 7.05 2.58 2.22
N THR A 19 5.82 2.96 2.55
CA THR A 19 5.06 2.34 3.64
C THR A 19 4.66 0.91 3.28
N SER A 20 4.18 0.65 2.05
CA SER A 20 3.78 -0.69 1.60
C SER A 20 4.93 -1.69 1.75
N ILE A 21 6.10 -1.38 1.18
CA ILE A 21 7.30 -2.22 1.25
C ILE A 21 7.72 -2.47 2.70
N ASN A 22 7.89 -1.41 3.48
CA ASN A 22 8.50 -1.51 4.79
C ASN A 22 7.53 -2.02 5.86
N LEU A 23 6.23 -1.77 5.71
CA LEU A 23 5.20 -2.40 6.55
C LEU A 23 5.12 -3.90 6.28
N ALA A 24 5.10 -4.32 5.01
CA ALA A 24 5.06 -5.73 4.64
C ALA A 24 6.29 -6.47 5.17
N ALA A 25 7.49 -5.93 4.95
CA ALA A 25 8.72 -6.50 5.47
C ALA A 25 8.74 -6.58 7.01
N SER A 26 8.18 -5.55 7.68
CA SER A 26 8.06 -5.54 9.14
C SER A 26 7.06 -6.58 9.67
N LEU A 27 5.91 -6.73 9.00
CA LEU A 27 4.93 -7.78 9.33
C LEU A 27 5.53 -9.18 9.12
N ALA A 28 6.24 -9.39 8.01
CA ALA A 28 6.92 -10.65 7.70
C ALA A 28 8.00 -10.98 8.74
N THR A 29 8.78 -9.99 9.19
CA THR A 29 9.75 -10.14 10.28
C THR A 29 9.07 -10.50 11.62
N LEU A 30 7.81 -10.11 11.80
CA LEU A 30 6.98 -10.50 12.95
C LEU A 30 6.19 -11.80 12.68
N GLU A 31 6.73 -12.68 11.81
CA GLU A 31 6.24 -14.02 11.51
C GLU A 31 4.82 -14.05 10.88
N LYS A 32 4.40 -12.96 10.22
CA LYS A 32 3.16 -12.93 9.44
C LYS A 32 3.44 -13.33 7.99
N LYS A 33 2.53 -14.08 7.39
CA LYS A 33 2.54 -14.32 5.94
C LYS A 33 1.93 -13.13 5.23
N VAL A 34 2.70 -12.49 4.36
CA VAL A 34 2.31 -11.23 3.72
C VAL A 34 2.43 -11.34 2.20
N LEU A 35 1.44 -10.81 1.50
CA LEU A 35 1.48 -10.59 0.06
C LEU A 35 1.41 -9.09 -0.21
N ILE A 36 2.32 -8.56 -1.03
CA ILE A 36 2.15 -7.23 -1.63
C ILE A 36 1.57 -7.41 -3.04
N VAL A 37 0.63 -6.53 -3.38
CA VAL A 37 0.14 -6.34 -4.74
C VAL A 37 0.56 -4.95 -5.18
N ASP A 38 1.48 -4.87 -6.12
CA ASP A 38 1.91 -3.59 -6.70
C ASP A 38 0.90 -3.18 -7.78
N ALA A 39 0.07 -2.20 -7.46
CA ALA A 39 -0.98 -1.68 -8.33
C ALA A 39 -0.64 -0.28 -8.90
N ASP A 40 0.64 0.09 -8.89
CA ASP A 40 1.17 1.29 -9.53
C ASP A 40 1.94 0.89 -10.81
N PRO A 41 1.57 1.40 -12.01
CA PRO A 41 2.31 1.12 -13.25
C PRO A 41 3.79 1.46 -13.22
N GLN A 42 4.21 2.31 -12.26
CA GLN A 42 5.62 2.63 -12.06
C GLN A 42 6.43 1.48 -11.44
N ALA A 43 5.79 0.42 -10.95
CA ALA A 43 6.39 -0.78 -10.38
C ALA A 43 7.45 -0.49 -9.28
N ASN A 44 7.23 0.59 -8.51
CA ASN A 44 8.19 1.01 -7.48
C ASN A 44 8.22 0.05 -6.27
N ALA A 45 7.09 -0.61 -5.94
CA ALA A 45 7.08 -1.61 -4.89
C ALA A 45 7.81 -2.88 -5.33
N SER A 46 7.63 -3.26 -6.59
CA SER A 46 8.33 -4.40 -7.21
C SER A 46 9.84 -4.22 -7.20
N SER A 47 10.31 -3.12 -7.76
CA SER A 47 11.76 -2.78 -7.79
C SER A 47 12.34 -2.63 -6.38
N GLY A 48 11.58 -2.03 -5.46
CA GLY A 48 12.01 -1.79 -4.08
C GLY A 48 12.08 -3.05 -3.22
N LEU A 49 11.56 -4.18 -3.72
CA LEU A 49 11.69 -5.52 -3.13
C LEU A 49 12.63 -6.43 -3.94
N GLY A 50 13.40 -5.88 -4.87
CA GLY A 50 14.43 -6.60 -5.63
C GLY A 50 13.91 -7.41 -6.81
N VAL A 51 12.66 -7.22 -7.23
CA VAL A 51 12.15 -7.89 -8.44
C VAL A 51 12.82 -7.28 -9.68
N ASP A 52 13.48 -8.11 -10.49
CA ASP A 52 13.96 -7.68 -11.80
C ASP A 52 12.77 -7.63 -12.79
N LEU A 53 12.34 -6.42 -13.11
CA LEU A 53 11.18 -6.20 -13.98
C LEU A 53 11.39 -6.72 -15.41
N ASN A 54 12.65 -6.95 -15.84
CA ASN A 54 12.95 -7.54 -17.15
C ASN A 54 12.73 -9.05 -17.18
N GLU A 55 12.69 -9.71 -16.02
CA GLU A 55 12.49 -11.15 -15.88
C GLU A 55 11.04 -11.49 -15.45
N VAL A 56 10.17 -10.49 -15.30
CA VAL A 56 8.76 -10.70 -14.96
C VAL A 56 8.00 -11.21 -16.17
N GLU A 57 7.61 -12.48 -16.15
CA GLU A 57 6.81 -13.11 -17.20
C GLU A 57 5.30 -12.90 -16.99
N CYS A 58 4.86 -12.78 -15.73
CA CYS A 58 3.46 -12.56 -15.38
C CYS A 58 3.37 -11.54 -14.23
N SER A 59 2.56 -10.52 -14.41
CA SER A 59 2.35 -9.43 -13.47
C SER A 59 0.86 -9.26 -13.13
N LEU A 60 0.54 -8.25 -12.37
CA LEU A 60 -0.87 -7.88 -12.13
C LEU A 60 -1.62 -7.57 -13.44
N TYR A 61 -0.92 -7.08 -14.46
CA TYR A 61 -1.53 -6.78 -15.78
C TYR A 61 -2.10 -8.05 -16.42
N GLU A 62 -1.31 -9.12 -16.55
CA GLU A 62 -1.74 -10.39 -17.15
C GLU A 62 -2.88 -11.04 -16.35
N CYS A 63 -2.86 -10.90 -15.02
CA CYS A 63 -3.98 -11.34 -14.18
C CYS A 63 -5.28 -10.57 -14.49
N ILE A 64 -5.19 -9.28 -14.75
CA ILE A 64 -6.36 -8.41 -15.01
C ILE A 64 -6.89 -8.62 -16.43
N ILE A 65 -6.04 -8.64 -17.45
CA ILE A 65 -6.42 -8.56 -18.86
C ILE A 65 -6.48 -9.93 -19.50
N ASP A 66 -5.47 -10.76 -19.29
CA ASP A 66 -5.35 -12.07 -19.94
C ASP A 66 -5.99 -13.21 -19.14
N GLY A 67 -6.39 -12.92 -17.88
CA GLY A 67 -6.98 -13.93 -17.00
C GLY A 67 -5.97 -14.95 -16.48
N ALA A 68 -4.68 -14.56 -16.42
CA ALA A 68 -3.63 -15.39 -15.85
C ALA A 68 -3.94 -15.72 -14.38
N GLY A 69 -3.53 -16.90 -13.95
CA GLY A 69 -3.71 -17.35 -12.58
C GLY A 69 -2.91 -16.47 -11.61
N VAL A 70 -3.52 -16.08 -10.47
CA VAL A 70 -2.82 -15.25 -9.46
C VAL A 70 -1.49 -15.86 -9.01
N ARG A 71 -1.39 -17.20 -8.96
CA ARG A 71 -0.16 -17.91 -8.55
C ARG A 71 0.96 -17.79 -9.57
N ASP A 72 0.64 -17.61 -10.85
CA ASP A 72 1.62 -17.44 -11.92
C ASP A 72 2.28 -16.06 -11.84
N ALA A 73 1.60 -15.08 -11.21
CA ALA A 73 2.09 -13.73 -11.00
C ALA A 73 2.73 -13.52 -9.62
N MET A 74 2.89 -14.56 -8.80
CA MET A 74 3.44 -14.43 -7.46
C MET A 74 4.94 -14.73 -7.45
N TYR A 75 5.71 -13.80 -6.92
CA TYR A 75 7.16 -13.89 -6.76
C TYR A 75 7.53 -13.86 -5.28
N THR A 76 8.40 -14.77 -4.86
CA THR A 76 8.94 -14.80 -3.50
C THR A 76 10.07 -13.78 -3.37
N THR A 77 10.08 -13.03 -2.28
CA THR A 77 11.15 -12.07 -1.97
C THR A 77 12.26 -12.72 -1.12
N ASP A 78 13.33 -11.97 -0.83
CA ASP A 78 14.39 -12.40 0.10
C ASP A 78 13.89 -12.62 1.55
N ILE A 79 12.67 -12.20 1.87
CA ILE A 79 12.02 -12.46 3.15
C ILE A 79 11.02 -13.61 2.97
N GLY A 80 11.36 -14.80 3.41
CA GLY A 80 10.65 -16.05 3.09
C GLY A 80 9.15 -16.13 3.45
N THR A 81 8.60 -15.14 4.14
CA THR A 81 7.16 -15.00 4.44
C THR A 81 6.52 -13.81 3.74
N LEU A 82 7.22 -13.20 2.79
CA LEU A 82 6.78 -12.06 2.00
C LEU A 82 6.83 -12.39 0.52
N ASP A 83 5.68 -12.44 -0.11
CA ASP A 83 5.53 -12.58 -1.56
C ASP A 83 5.04 -11.26 -2.18
N ILE A 84 5.20 -11.13 -3.50
CA ILE A 84 4.72 -9.98 -4.26
C ILE A 84 4.09 -10.41 -5.58
N ILE A 85 2.98 -9.75 -5.94
CA ILE A 85 2.49 -9.68 -7.32
C ILE A 85 3.03 -8.38 -7.90
N PRO A 86 3.99 -8.44 -8.84
CA PRO A 86 4.62 -7.25 -9.40
C PRO A 86 3.68 -6.50 -10.34
N SER A 87 3.98 -5.23 -10.53
CA SER A 87 3.40 -4.39 -11.57
C SER A 87 4.23 -4.39 -12.84
N HIS A 88 3.62 -3.94 -13.93
CA HIS A 88 4.28 -3.66 -15.19
C HIS A 88 3.76 -2.35 -15.79
N ILE A 89 4.56 -1.71 -16.66
CA ILE A 89 4.16 -0.44 -17.31
C ILE A 89 2.87 -0.58 -18.12
N ASP A 90 2.59 -1.75 -18.68
CA ASP A 90 1.37 -2.03 -19.43
C ASP A 90 0.09 -1.88 -18.58
N LEU A 91 0.21 -1.86 -17.25
CA LEU A 91 -0.90 -1.55 -16.35
C LEU A 91 -1.51 -0.15 -16.62
N VAL A 92 -0.77 0.77 -17.27
CA VAL A 92 -1.32 2.04 -17.78
C VAL A 92 -2.45 1.79 -18.79
N GLY A 93 -2.28 0.81 -19.68
CA GLY A 93 -3.28 0.42 -20.67
C GLY A 93 -4.47 -0.31 -20.07
N ALA A 94 -4.26 -1.03 -18.99
CA ALA A 94 -5.28 -1.84 -18.34
C ALA A 94 -6.55 -1.05 -17.96
N GLU A 95 -6.43 0.21 -17.56
CA GLU A 95 -7.60 1.04 -17.23
C GLU A 95 -8.53 1.25 -18.43
N ILE A 96 -7.99 1.29 -19.66
CA ILE A 96 -8.77 1.44 -20.89
C ILE A 96 -9.36 0.08 -21.27
N GLU A 97 -8.57 -0.98 -21.21
CA GLU A 97 -8.97 -2.34 -21.59
C GLU A 97 -10.06 -2.89 -20.68
N MET A 98 -9.95 -2.62 -19.37
CA MET A 98 -10.96 -2.99 -18.37
C MET A 98 -12.33 -2.35 -18.60
N LEU A 99 -12.45 -1.26 -19.39
CA LEU A 99 -13.73 -0.58 -19.59
C LEU A 99 -14.82 -1.51 -20.14
N ASN A 100 -14.43 -2.53 -20.90
CA ASN A 100 -15.34 -3.50 -21.51
C ASN A 100 -15.52 -4.78 -20.67
N LEU A 101 -14.81 -4.92 -19.56
CA LEU A 101 -14.91 -6.11 -18.70
C LEU A 101 -16.19 -6.08 -17.85
N PRO A 102 -16.89 -7.21 -17.70
CA PRO A 102 -18.01 -7.31 -16.78
C PRO A 102 -17.53 -7.17 -15.33
N GLN A 103 -18.24 -6.36 -14.54
CA GLN A 103 -17.86 -6.09 -13.13
C GLN A 103 -16.41 -5.59 -12.99
N ARG A 104 -16.00 -4.74 -13.91
CA ARG A 104 -14.63 -4.19 -14.00
C ARG A 104 -14.09 -3.57 -12.70
N GLU A 105 -14.95 -3.18 -11.78
CA GLU A 105 -14.55 -2.61 -10.49
C GLU A 105 -14.19 -3.69 -9.44
N ARG A 106 -14.35 -4.98 -9.77
CA ARG A 106 -14.16 -6.13 -8.86
C ARG A 106 -13.11 -7.13 -9.34
N VAL A 107 -12.33 -6.78 -10.34
CA VAL A 107 -11.37 -7.70 -10.97
C VAL A 107 -10.28 -8.08 -9.97
N ILE A 108 -9.63 -7.10 -9.31
CA ILE A 108 -8.58 -7.38 -8.30
C ILE A 108 -9.15 -8.22 -7.14
N LYS A 109 -10.39 -7.96 -6.71
CA LYS A 109 -11.03 -8.78 -5.68
C LYS A 109 -11.11 -10.25 -6.07
N LYS A 110 -11.53 -10.53 -7.32
CA LYS A 110 -11.61 -11.90 -7.84
C LYS A 110 -10.25 -12.57 -8.00
N ILE A 111 -9.22 -11.80 -8.39
CA ILE A 111 -7.84 -12.29 -8.52
C ILE A 111 -7.31 -12.73 -7.15
N LEU A 112 -7.58 -11.98 -6.08
CA LEU A 112 -7.03 -12.24 -4.76
C LEU A 112 -7.82 -13.30 -3.95
N GLU A 113 -9.08 -13.57 -4.31
CA GLU A 113 -9.97 -14.50 -3.59
C GLU A 113 -9.36 -15.90 -3.41
N PRO A 114 -8.71 -16.52 -4.43
CA PRO A 114 -8.17 -17.89 -4.31
C PRO A 114 -6.97 -18.01 -3.36
N VAL A 115 -6.26 -16.92 -3.06
CA VAL A 115 -5.04 -16.91 -2.24
C VAL A 115 -5.22 -16.21 -0.90
N ARG A 116 -6.36 -15.56 -0.69
CA ARG A 116 -6.60 -14.71 0.47
C ARG A 116 -6.36 -15.42 1.80
N ASP A 117 -6.77 -16.68 1.92
CA ASP A 117 -6.67 -17.45 3.18
C ASP A 117 -5.27 -18.02 3.43
N GLU A 118 -4.35 -17.86 2.48
CA GLU A 118 -2.96 -18.31 2.61
C GLU A 118 -2.08 -17.28 3.31
N TYR A 119 -2.56 -16.02 3.40
CA TYR A 119 -1.85 -14.90 4.00
C TYR A 119 -2.56 -14.37 5.23
N ASP A 120 -1.78 -13.83 6.18
CA ASP A 120 -2.32 -13.04 7.29
C ASP A 120 -2.73 -11.65 6.81
N TYR A 121 -1.89 -11.05 5.94
CA TYR A 121 -2.10 -9.72 5.36
C TYR A 121 -1.83 -9.70 3.86
N ILE A 122 -2.68 -8.99 3.12
CA ILE A 122 -2.43 -8.63 1.73
C ILE A 122 -2.42 -7.10 1.66
N LEU A 123 -1.30 -6.52 1.25
CA LEU A 123 -1.15 -5.06 1.11
C LEU A 123 -1.22 -4.68 -0.37
N ILE A 124 -2.11 -3.75 -0.74
CA ILE A 124 -2.22 -3.26 -2.12
C ILE A 124 -1.60 -1.86 -2.17
N ASP A 125 -0.46 -1.72 -2.87
CA ASP A 125 0.18 -0.43 -3.11
C ASP A 125 -0.49 0.28 -4.27
N CYS A 126 -1.22 1.36 -3.99
CA CYS A 126 -2.00 2.07 -5.00
C CYS A 126 -1.19 3.21 -5.64
N SER A 127 -1.39 3.42 -6.95
CA SER A 127 -0.92 4.61 -7.64
C SER A 127 -1.54 5.89 -7.05
N PRO A 128 -0.96 7.08 -7.31
CA PRO A 128 -1.56 8.34 -6.86
C PRO A 128 -2.84 8.73 -7.63
N SER A 129 -3.15 8.02 -8.70
CA SER A 129 -4.40 8.24 -9.43
C SER A 129 -5.61 7.67 -8.67
N LEU A 130 -6.79 8.26 -8.84
CA LEU A 130 -8.06 7.68 -8.42
C LEU A 130 -8.77 6.99 -9.60
N GLY A 131 -7.98 6.34 -10.47
CA GLY A 131 -8.46 5.61 -11.64
C GLY A 131 -9.11 4.27 -11.30
N LEU A 132 -9.41 3.49 -12.33
CA LEU A 132 -10.15 2.23 -12.19
C LEU A 132 -9.36 1.19 -11.38
N ILE A 133 -8.03 1.19 -11.46
CA ILE A 133 -7.17 0.28 -10.68
C ILE A 133 -7.28 0.59 -9.18
N THR A 134 -7.21 1.87 -8.80
CA THR A 134 -7.40 2.29 -7.38
C THR A 134 -8.82 1.96 -6.90
N VAL A 135 -9.84 2.13 -7.74
CA VAL A 135 -11.21 1.70 -7.42
C VAL A 135 -11.27 0.20 -7.16
N ASN A 136 -10.59 -0.61 -7.98
CA ASN A 136 -10.46 -2.06 -7.79
C ASN A 136 -9.76 -2.42 -6.49
N ALA A 137 -8.64 -1.76 -6.18
CA ALA A 137 -7.90 -1.98 -4.94
C ALA A 137 -8.79 -1.71 -3.71
N LEU A 138 -9.49 -0.56 -3.67
CA LEU A 138 -10.41 -0.22 -2.59
C LEU A 138 -11.66 -1.11 -2.55
N THR A 139 -12.08 -1.67 -3.68
CA THR A 139 -13.20 -2.63 -3.73
C THR A 139 -12.80 -4.01 -3.21
N ALA A 140 -11.54 -4.39 -3.36
CA ALA A 140 -10.98 -5.63 -2.85
C ALA A 140 -10.62 -5.55 -1.37
N ALA A 141 -10.24 -4.38 -0.87
CA ALA A 141 -9.72 -4.17 0.48
C ALA A 141 -10.80 -4.26 1.56
N ASP A 142 -10.40 -4.76 2.74
CA ASP A 142 -11.19 -4.66 3.97
C ASP A 142 -11.03 -3.27 4.59
N SER A 143 -9.82 -2.70 4.47
CA SER A 143 -9.53 -1.37 5.01
C SER A 143 -8.47 -0.63 4.20
N VAL A 144 -8.34 0.67 4.46
CA VAL A 144 -7.38 1.54 3.79
C VAL A 144 -6.52 2.31 4.78
N ILE A 145 -5.20 2.23 4.61
CA ILE A 145 -4.23 3.12 5.25
C ILE A 145 -4.05 4.34 4.36
N ILE A 146 -4.12 5.52 4.95
CA ILE A 146 -3.96 6.80 4.26
C ILE A 146 -2.68 7.47 4.74
N PRO A 147 -1.55 7.30 4.02
CA PRO A 147 -0.32 8.03 4.33
C PRO A 147 -0.51 9.52 4.09
N VAL A 148 -0.11 10.33 5.07
CA VAL A 148 -0.27 11.79 5.07
C VAL A 148 1.08 12.43 5.34
N GLN A 149 1.65 13.06 4.32
CA GLN A 149 2.88 13.83 4.48
C GLN A 149 2.60 15.09 5.29
N CYS A 150 3.51 15.43 6.25
CA CYS A 150 3.36 16.59 7.12
C CYS A 150 3.69 17.91 6.40
N GLU A 151 2.87 18.28 5.40
CA GLU A 151 2.97 19.49 4.57
C GLU A 151 1.67 20.29 4.55
N TYR A 152 1.77 21.57 4.13
CA TYR A 152 0.66 22.53 4.16
C TYR A 152 -0.62 22.05 3.45
N PHE A 153 -0.51 21.36 2.31
CA PHE A 153 -1.67 20.87 1.55
C PHE A 153 -2.12 19.45 1.94
N ALA A 154 -1.71 18.94 3.10
CA ALA A 154 -2.01 17.57 3.52
C ALA A 154 -3.52 17.27 3.57
N LEU A 155 -4.32 18.18 4.12
CA LEU A 155 -5.76 17.99 4.33
C LEU A 155 -6.60 18.08 3.05
N GLU A 156 -6.15 18.85 2.05
CA GLU A 156 -6.89 18.99 0.78
C GLU A 156 -6.95 17.64 0.02
N GLY A 157 -5.82 16.94 -0.07
CA GLY A 157 -5.75 15.63 -0.71
C GLY A 157 -6.60 14.57 -0.01
N ILE A 158 -6.68 14.63 1.33
CA ILE A 158 -7.48 13.70 2.13
C ILE A 158 -8.98 13.84 1.81
N SER A 159 -9.50 15.05 1.67
CA SER A 159 -10.93 15.28 1.43
C SER A 159 -11.43 14.62 0.14
N LYS A 160 -10.66 14.68 -0.94
CA LYS A 160 -10.99 14.04 -2.22
C LYS A 160 -11.00 12.53 -2.10
N LEU A 161 -9.98 11.96 -1.46
CA LEU A 161 -9.88 10.50 -1.21
C LEU A 161 -11.06 10.02 -0.34
N LEU A 162 -11.39 10.73 0.75
CA LEU A 162 -12.52 10.37 1.61
C LEU A 162 -13.85 10.37 0.86
N ASN A 163 -14.04 11.29 -0.09
CA ASN A 163 -15.22 11.29 -0.94
C ASN A 163 -15.25 10.03 -1.84
N THR A 164 -14.12 9.66 -2.43
CA THR A 164 -13.99 8.43 -3.25
C THR A 164 -14.28 7.19 -2.38
N ILE A 165 -13.69 7.08 -1.19
CA ILE A 165 -13.96 5.99 -0.25
C ILE A 165 -15.46 5.90 0.08
N ARG A 166 -16.12 7.03 0.32
CA ARG A 166 -17.57 7.07 0.58
C ARG A 166 -18.39 6.53 -0.61
N ILE A 167 -18.03 6.90 -1.83
CA ILE A 167 -18.70 6.40 -3.05
C ILE A 167 -18.49 4.89 -3.18
N ILE A 168 -17.26 4.40 -3.00
CA ILE A 168 -16.95 2.96 -3.07
C ILE A 168 -17.71 2.21 -1.97
N LYS A 169 -17.69 2.71 -0.74
CA LYS A 169 -18.42 2.11 0.38
C LYS A 169 -19.92 2.02 0.11
N SER A 170 -20.50 3.03 -0.53
CA SER A 170 -21.94 3.04 -0.82
C SER A 170 -22.36 2.14 -1.97
N LYS A 171 -21.49 1.88 -2.96
CA LYS A 171 -21.86 1.23 -4.23
C LYS A 171 -21.20 -0.13 -4.48
N LEU A 172 -19.97 -0.32 -4.01
CA LEU A 172 -19.11 -1.44 -4.41
C LEU A 172 -18.66 -2.30 -3.23
N ASN A 173 -18.25 -1.69 -2.12
CA ASN A 173 -17.71 -2.37 -0.94
C ASN A 173 -18.23 -1.74 0.37
N PRO A 174 -19.42 -2.11 0.85
CA PRO A 174 -20.01 -1.54 2.09
C PRO A 174 -19.17 -1.79 3.35
N GLN A 175 -18.30 -2.78 3.33
CA GLN A 175 -17.46 -3.16 4.48
C GLN A 175 -16.12 -2.45 4.51
N LEU A 176 -15.77 -1.68 3.47
CA LEU A 176 -14.50 -0.95 3.45
C LEU A 176 -14.41 0.01 4.64
N GLU A 177 -13.34 -0.11 5.42
CA GLU A 177 -13.08 0.76 6.56
C GLU A 177 -11.83 1.61 6.37
N ILE A 178 -11.67 2.65 7.17
CA ILE A 178 -10.39 3.38 7.26
C ILE A 178 -9.58 2.71 8.35
N GLU A 179 -8.46 2.05 7.97
CA GLU A 179 -7.51 1.47 8.92
C GLU A 179 -6.86 2.54 9.77
N GLY A 180 -6.45 3.61 9.12
CA GLY A 180 -5.93 4.78 9.81
C GLY A 180 -5.22 5.77 8.90
N PHE A 181 -5.00 6.97 9.45
CA PHE A 181 -4.16 8.02 8.87
C PHE A 181 -2.75 7.88 9.42
N LEU A 182 -1.79 7.65 8.54
CA LEU A 182 -0.38 7.49 8.90
C LEU A 182 0.40 8.74 8.55
N LEU A 183 0.90 9.44 9.55
CA LEU A 183 1.75 10.61 9.32
C LEU A 183 3.15 10.15 8.88
N THR A 184 3.58 10.66 7.74
CA THR A 184 4.84 10.31 7.09
C THR A 184 5.76 11.52 6.96
N MET A 185 7.07 11.25 6.77
CA MET A 185 8.09 12.30 6.65
C MET A 185 8.02 13.31 7.81
N TYR A 186 7.65 12.83 8.99
CA TYR A 186 7.51 13.66 10.16
C TYR A 186 8.88 14.10 10.69
N ASP A 187 9.06 15.41 10.85
CA ASP A 187 10.23 15.98 11.53
C ASP A 187 9.76 16.80 12.73
N SER A 188 10.02 16.28 13.93
CA SER A 188 9.62 16.91 15.19
C SER A 188 10.27 18.28 15.45
N ARG A 189 11.34 18.64 14.74
CA ARG A 189 12.01 19.94 14.83
C ARG A 189 11.21 21.03 14.11
N LEU A 190 10.39 20.64 13.13
CA LEU A 190 9.60 21.57 12.32
C LEU A 190 8.28 21.90 13.00
N ARG A 191 8.04 23.19 13.23
CA ARG A 191 6.77 23.68 13.79
C ARG A 191 5.57 23.28 12.91
N LEU A 192 5.73 23.36 11.60
CA LEU A 192 4.68 23.00 10.63
C LEU A 192 4.29 21.52 10.79
N ALA A 193 5.26 20.60 10.91
CA ALA A 193 4.96 19.18 11.05
C ALA A 193 4.11 18.90 12.31
N ARG A 194 4.42 19.57 13.44
CA ARG A 194 3.62 19.48 14.66
C ARG A 194 2.21 20.03 14.47
N GLN A 195 2.07 21.18 13.80
CA GLN A 195 0.76 21.78 13.53
C GLN A 195 -0.12 20.85 12.67
N ILE A 196 0.45 20.24 11.61
CA ILE A 196 -0.27 19.28 10.77
C ILE A 196 -0.64 18.04 11.58
N TYR A 197 0.28 17.50 12.40
CA TYR A 197 -0.04 16.38 13.29
C TYR A 197 -1.25 16.70 14.18
N ASP A 198 -1.23 17.84 14.87
CA ASP A 198 -2.31 18.24 15.78
C ASP A 198 -3.63 18.45 15.04
N GLU A 199 -3.58 18.99 13.82
CA GLU A 199 -4.75 19.21 12.98
C GLU A 199 -5.36 17.90 12.48
N VAL A 200 -4.55 16.99 11.95
CA VAL A 200 -4.99 15.65 11.54
C VAL A 200 -5.56 14.89 12.76
N LYS A 201 -4.89 14.95 13.90
CA LYS A 201 -5.36 14.32 15.14
C LYS A 201 -6.70 14.91 15.62
N ARG A 202 -6.89 16.21 15.50
CA ARG A 202 -8.14 16.89 15.87
C ARG A 202 -9.32 16.45 14.98
N HIS A 203 -9.08 16.28 13.68
CA HIS A 203 -10.13 15.92 12.73
C HIS A 203 -10.47 14.43 12.73
N PHE A 204 -9.47 13.55 12.90
CA PHE A 204 -9.63 12.11 12.72
C PHE A 204 -9.44 11.28 13.99
N GLN A 205 -9.03 11.89 15.09
CA GLN A 205 -9.00 11.33 16.45
C GLN A 205 -8.37 9.92 16.50
N GLU A 206 -9.15 8.90 16.85
CA GLU A 206 -8.69 7.51 17.03
C GLU A 206 -8.30 6.83 15.72
N LEU A 207 -8.68 7.41 14.57
CA LEU A 207 -8.25 6.91 13.26
C LEU A 207 -6.81 7.31 12.91
N VAL A 208 -6.15 8.16 13.70
CA VAL A 208 -4.74 8.51 13.47
C VAL A 208 -3.85 7.52 14.20
N PHE A 209 -2.97 6.83 13.46
CA PHE A 209 -1.98 5.94 14.07
C PHE A 209 -1.17 6.67 15.14
N LYS A 210 -0.86 5.97 16.22
CA LYS A 210 0.07 6.48 17.27
C LYS A 210 1.48 6.57 16.73
N THR A 211 1.83 5.63 15.87
CA THR A 211 3.11 5.58 15.16
C THR A 211 3.15 6.64 14.07
N VAL A 212 4.27 7.36 13.97
CA VAL A 212 4.58 8.26 12.86
C VAL A 212 5.84 7.76 12.13
N ILE A 213 5.88 7.91 10.81
CA ILE A 213 7.09 7.61 10.04
C ILE A 213 7.92 8.89 9.94
N GLN A 214 9.04 8.90 10.64
CA GLN A 214 9.95 10.04 10.62
C GLN A 214 10.69 10.13 9.30
N SER A 215 11.05 11.36 8.91
CA SER A 215 11.95 11.58 7.77
C SER A 215 13.28 10.89 8.04
N ASN A 216 13.67 9.97 7.15
CA ASN A 216 14.87 9.16 7.31
C ASN A 216 15.48 8.85 5.94
N VAL A 217 16.75 9.19 5.74
CA VAL A 217 17.44 9.02 4.47
C VAL A 217 17.55 7.54 4.06
N LYS A 218 17.61 6.63 5.03
CA LYS A 218 17.69 5.18 4.79
C LYS A 218 16.46 4.64 4.07
N LEU A 219 15.28 5.23 4.30
CA LEU A 219 14.06 4.90 3.55
C LEU A 219 14.12 5.29 2.07
N SER A 220 14.93 6.28 1.72
CA SER A 220 15.14 6.70 0.34
C SER A 220 16.30 5.95 -0.33
N GLU A 221 17.30 5.50 0.44
CA GLU A 221 18.44 4.74 -0.08
C GLU A 221 18.09 3.27 -0.35
N ALA A 222 17.39 2.61 0.58
CA ALA A 222 17.10 1.18 0.55
C ALA A 222 16.50 0.68 -0.78
N PRO A 223 15.50 1.37 -1.40
CA PRO A 223 14.93 0.93 -2.68
C PRO A 223 15.93 0.90 -3.83
N SER A 224 16.98 1.74 -3.83
CA SER A 224 18.02 1.71 -4.86
C SER A 224 18.89 0.44 -4.81
N HIS A 225 18.78 -0.32 -3.73
CA HIS A 225 19.42 -1.62 -3.54
C HIS A 225 18.42 -2.78 -3.67
N GLY A 226 17.15 -2.51 -4.02
CA GLY A 226 16.10 -3.53 -4.07
C GLY A 226 15.76 -4.13 -2.70
N LEU A 227 15.97 -3.39 -1.62
CA LEU A 227 15.81 -3.89 -0.25
C LEU A 227 14.81 -3.04 0.55
N PRO A 228 13.96 -3.67 1.38
CA PRO A 228 13.26 -2.95 2.42
C PRO A 228 14.25 -2.45 3.48
N VAL A 229 13.90 -1.35 4.16
CA VAL A 229 14.82 -0.68 5.11
C VAL A 229 15.30 -1.60 6.24
N ILE A 230 14.50 -2.57 6.63
CA ILE A 230 14.87 -3.51 7.72
C ILE A 230 16.05 -4.42 7.31
N LEU A 231 16.20 -4.75 6.03
CA LEU A 231 17.34 -5.50 5.51
C LEU A 231 18.50 -4.57 5.17
N TYR A 232 18.22 -3.31 4.80
CA TYR A 232 19.24 -2.34 4.46
C TYR A 232 19.94 -1.74 5.69
N ASP A 233 19.16 -1.35 6.71
CA ASP A 233 19.67 -0.78 7.97
C ASP A 233 18.66 -1.07 9.12
N ALA A 234 18.88 -2.19 9.81
CA ALA A 234 18.01 -2.69 10.87
C ALA A 234 17.89 -1.73 12.07
N ASP A 235 18.93 -0.93 12.32
CA ASP A 235 18.98 0.01 13.45
C ASP A 235 18.43 1.38 13.14
N SER A 236 18.10 1.66 11.88
CA SER A 236 17.60 2.95 11.46
C SER A 236 16.27 3.34 12.12
N THR A 237 16.03 4.63 12.19
CA THR A 237 14.73 5.14 12.66
C THR A 237 13.58 4.69 11.75
N GLY A 238 13.85 4.59 10.43
CA GLY A 238 12.88 4.09 9.46
C GLY A 238 12.42 2.67 9.79
N THR A 239 13.35 1.77 10.09
CA THR A 239 13.06 0.38 10.50
C THR A 239 12.26 0.35 11.81
N LYS A 240 12.69 1.08 12.83
CA LYS A 240 12.00 1.13 14.13
C LYS A 240 10.58 1.65 14.02
N ASN A 241 10.35 2.67 13.18
CA ASN A 241 9.00 3.21 12.95
C ASN A 241 8.09 2.19 12.25
N HIS A 242 8.57 1.48 11.21
CA HIS A 242 7.73 0.50 10.50
C HIS A 242 7.46 -0.75 11.34
N LEU A 243 8.42 -1.22 12.15
CA LEU A 243 8.17 -2.27 13.15
C LEU A 243 7.13 -1.85 14.19
N ALA A 244 7.17 -0.59 14.65
CA ALA A 244 6.16 -0.07 15.58
C ALA A 244 4.78 -0.01 14.92
N LEU A 245 4.69 0.43 13.65
CA LEU A 245 3.47 0.44 12.87
C LEU A 245 2.91 -0.98 12.68
N ALA A 246 3.76 -1.94 12.32
CA ALA A 246 3.36 -3.33 12.16
C ALA A 246 2.75 -3.90 13.45
N ARG A 247 3.39 -3.66 14.60
CA ARG A 247 2.85 -4.07 15.92
C ARG A 247 1.53 -3.37 16.24
N GLU A 248 1.40 -2.08 15.91
CA GLU A 248 0.15 -1.34 16.11
C GLU A 248 -1.00 -1.93 15.28
N ILE A 249 -0.74 -2.32 14.02
CA ILE A 249 -1.71 -2.98 13.15
C ILE A 249 -2.06 -4.38 13.67
N ILE A 250 -1.09 -5.19 14.07
CA ILE A 250 -1.34 -6.53 14.63
C ILE A 250 -2.22 -6.46 15.89
N ASN A 251 -1.96 -5.48 16.76
CA ASN A 251 -2.72 -5.33 18.01
C ASN A 251 -4.14 -4.77 17.80
N LYS A 252 -4.39 -4.16 16.66
CA LYS A 252 -5.70 -3.58 16.32
C LYS A 252 -6.63 -4.59 15.65
N ASN A 253 -6.06 -5.63 15.03
CA ASN A 253 -6.73 -6.64 14.24
C ASN A 253 -6.64 -8.03 14.87
#